data_0aeb73492301bd075192ed90fd797ce1
#
_entry.id   0aeb73492301bd075192ed90fd797ce1
#
_cell.length_a   1.000
_cell.length_b   1.000
_cell.length_c   1.000
_cell.angle_alpha   90.00
_cell.angle_beta   90.00
_cell.angle_gamma   90.00
#
_symmetry.space_group_name_H-M   'P 1'
#
loop_
_entity.id
_entity.type
_entity.pdbx_description
1 polymer ?
#
loop_
_entity_poly.entity_id
_entity_poly.type
_entity_poly.pdbx_seq_one_letter_code
_entity_poly.pdbx_strand_id
1 'polypeptide(L)'
;MKGIILAGGLGTCLYPLTMAVSKQMMPVYDKPMIYYPLSTLMSAGIKDILIISTPQDLPNFWKLLGDGTQIGCNFSYIEQKVPNGLAQAFVLGEQFIGNDSVALILGDNIFYGNGMSETMQQSVDPEGGVVFAYQVADPCLLYTSPSPRDRG
;
A
#
# COMPACT_ATOMS: atom_id res chain seq x y z
N MET A 1 -12.49 6.01 9.04
CA MET A 1 -11.16 5.40 8.80
C MET A 1 -10.54 5.97 7.54
N LYS A 2 -9.24 6.22 7.56
CA LYS A 2 -8.44 6.68 6.42
C LYS A 2 -7.52 5.54 5.91
N GLY A 3 -7.10 5.63 4.66
CA GLY A 3 -6.19 4.64 4.05
C GLY A 3 -4.82 5.23 3.76
N ILE A 4 -3.77 4.43 3.88
CA ILE A 4 -2.43 4.75 3.41
C ILE A 4 -1.98 3.65 2.45
N ILE A 5 -1.56 4.04 1.25
CA ILE A 5 -0.87 3.16 0.31
C ILE A 5 0.61 3.53 0.31
N LEU A 6 1.46 2.64 0.80
CA LEU A 6 2.90 2.83 0.73
C LEU A 6 3.43 2.23 -0.58
N ALA A 7 3.70 3.09 -1.54
CA ALA A 7 4.14 2.74 -2.90
C ALA A 7 5.61 3.19 -3.14
N GLY A 8 6.43 3.10 -2.11
CA GLY A 8 7.86 3.38 -2.17
C GLY A 8 8.68 2.10 -2.37
N GLY A 9 9.98 2.28 -2.53
CA GLY A 9 10.94 1.20 -2.65
C GLY A 9 11.61 1.12 -4.03
N LEU A 10 12.81 0.56 -4.06
CA LEU A 10 13.66 0.53 -5.26
C LEU A 10 13.25 -0.53 -6.28
N GLY A 11 12.28 -1.41 -5.95
CA GLY A 11 11.77 -2.44 -6.86
C GLY A 11 12.83 -3.43 -7.34
N THR A 12 13.91 -3.63 -6.60
CA THR A 12 15.09 -4.42 -7.00
C THR A 12 14.78 -5.86 -7.41
N CYS A 13 13.69 -6.42 -6.87
CA CYS A 13 13.24 -7.78 -7.21
C CYS A 13 12.80 -7.94 -8.67
N LEU A 14 12.47 -6.86 -9.37
CA LEU A 14 12.03 -6.86 -10.77
C LEU A 14 13.04 -6.16 -11.70
N TYR A 15 14.28 -5.97 -11.23
CA TYR A 15 15.33 -5.42 -12.07
C TYR A 15 15.57 -6.30 -13.32
N PRO A 16 15.77 -5.72 -14.55
CA PRO A 16 15.97 -4.31 -14.87
C PRO A 16 14.68 -3.51 -15.17
N LEU A 17 13.50 -4.13 -15.11
CA LEU A 17 12.22 -3.48 -15.46
C LEU A 17 11.94 -2.24 -14.61
N THR A 18 12.35 -2.28 -13.34
CA THR A 18 12.13 -1.20 -12.37
C THR A 18 13.18 -0.09 -12.41
N MET A 19 14.09 -0.09 -13.40
CA MET A 19 15.06 0.99 -13.56
C MET A 19 14.43 2.34 -13.91
N ALA A 20 13.36 2.31 -14.69
CA ALA A 20 12.73 3.52 -15.21
C ALA A 20 11.30 3.72 -14.70
N VAL A 21 10.71 2.71 -14.06
CA VAL A 21 9.30 2.73 -13.65
C VAL A 21 9.16 2.06 -12.29
N SER A 22 8.41 2.70 -11.39
CA SER A 22 8.05 2.10 -10.10
C SER A 22 7.36 0.74 -10.30
N LYS A 23 7.68 -0.24 -9.44
CA LYS A 23 7.05 -1.57 -9.46
C LYS A 23 5.52 -1.48 -9.48
N GLN A 24 4.96 -0.57 -8.70
CA GLN A 24 3.51 -0.40 -8.55
C GLN A 24 2.83 0.21 -9.78
N MET A 25 3.62 0.80 -10.69
CA MET A 25 3.12 1.32 -11.98
C MET A 25 3.13 0.26 -13.09
N MET A 26 3.79 -0.88 -12.87
CA MET A 26 3.84 -1.96 -13.84
C MET A 26 2.47 -2.60 -14.00
N PRO A 27 2.11 -3.03 -15.22
CA PRO A 27 0.83 -3.68 -15.46
C PRO A 27 0.81 -5.08 -14.83
N VAL A 28 -0.29 -5.38 -14.16
CA VAL A 28 -0.67 -6.73 -13.75
C VAL A 28 -1.99 -7.03 -14.43
N TYR A 29 -1.98 -7.90 -15.41
CA TYR A 29 -3.06 -8.20 -16.32
C TYR A 29 -3.48 -6.96 -17.14
N ASP A 30 -4.53 -6.24 -16.73
CA ASP A 30 -5.16 -5.16 -17.51
C ASP A 30 -4.95 -3.74 -16.93
N LYS A 31 -4.29 -3.63 -15.77
CA LYS A 31 -4.12 -2.35 -15.07
C LYS A 31 -2.83 -2.27 -14.27
N PRO A 32 -2.32 -1.07 -13.96
CA PRO A 32 -1.19 -0.89 -13.06
C PRO A 32 -1.44 -1.54 -11.69
N MET A 33 -0.39 -2.09 -11.12
CA MET A 33 -0.43 -2.85 -9.86
C MET A 33 -1.08 -2.07 -8.70
N ILE A 34 -0.87 -0.75 -8.64
CA ILE A 34 -1.44 0.11 -7.58
C ILE A 34 -2.97 0.10 -7.49
N TYR A 35 -3.67 -0.24 -8.58
CA TYR A 35 -5.13 -0.32 -8.56
C TYR A 35 -5.66 -1.48 -7.70
N TYR A 36 -4.86 -2.54 -7.46
CA TYR A 36 -5.27 -3.66 -6.62
C TYR A 36 -5.37 -3.25 -5.14
N PRO A 37 -4.32 -2.71 -4.49
CA PRO A 37 -4.45 -2.22 -3.12
C PRO A 37 -5.45 -1.07 -3.01
N LEU A 38 -5.55 -0.21 -4.02
CA LEU A 38 -6.55 0.84 -4.06
C LEU A 38 -7.98 0.26 -4.02
N SER A 39 -8.28 -0.72 -4.87
CA SER A 39 -9.60 -1.38 -4.88
C SER A 39 -9.90 -2.10 -3.57
N THR A 40 -8.89 -2.64 -2.90
CA THR A 40 -9.02 -3.27 -1.58
C THR A 40 -9.49 -2.26 -0.52
N LEU A 41 -8.86 -1.08 -0.45
CA LEU A 41 -9.29 -0.01 0.45
C LEU A 41 -10.69 0.51 0.12
N MET A 42 -10.98 0.68 -1.16
CA MET A 42 -12.32 1.11 -1.62
C MET A 42 -13.40 0.09 -1.25
N SER A 43 -13.12 -1.21 -1.37
CA SER A 43 -14.05 -2.29 -0.97
C SER A 43 -14.32 -2.29 0.53
N ALA A 44 -13.38 -1.82 1.35
CA ALA A 44 -13.58 -1.56 2.78
C ALA A 44 -14.35 -0.25 3.06
N GLY A 45 -14.77 0.49 2.04
CA GLY A 45 -15.46 1.76 2.20
C GLY A 45 -14.56 2.96 2.49
N ILE A 46 -13.23 2.78 2.41
CA ILE A 46 -12.25 3.84 2.68
C ILE A 46 -12.13 4.73 1.43
N LYS A 47 -12.37 6.03 1.59
CA LYS A 47 -12.36 7.01 0.49
C LYS A 47 -11.22 8.01 0.59
N ASP A 48 -10.83 8.41 1.80
CA ASP A 48 -9.71 9.30 2.03
C ASP A 48 -8.42 8.47 2.06
N ILE A 49 -7.58 8.61 1.05
CA ILE A 49 -6.42 7.75 0.84
C ILE A 49 -5.16 8.60 0.61
N LEU A 50 -4.14 8.34 1.41
CA LEU A 50 -2.82 8.91 1.27
C LEU A 50 -1.91 7.97 0.48
N ILE A 51 -1.32 8.47 -0.59
CA ILE A 51 -0.31 7.77 -1.39
C ILE A 51 1.07 8.28 -1.00
N ILE A 52 1.91 7.38 -0.50
CA ILE A 52 3.28 7.70 -0.12
C ILE A 52 4.21 7.01 -1.11
N SER A 53 5.08 7.78 -1.77
CA SER A 53 6.03 7.25 -2.74
C SER A 53 7.32 8.05 -2.76
N THR A 54 8.29 7.59 -3.56
CA THR A 54 9.55 8.31 -3.76
C THR A 54 9.31 9.64 -4.46
N PRO A 55 10.19 10.65 -4.27
CA PRO A 55 10.09 11.93 -5.00
C PRO A 55 10.08 11.76 -6.52
N GLN A 56 10.74 10.71 -7.02
CA GLN A 56 10.81 10.41 -8.46
C GLN A 56 9.51 9.84 -9.01
N ASP A 57 8.84 9.00 -8.25
CA ASP A 57 7.64 8.28 -8.70
C ASP A 57 6.34 9.01 -8.39
N LEU A 58 6.31 9.85 -7.35
CA LEU A 58 5.10 10.53 -6.89
C LEU A 58 4.39 11.34 -7.98
N PRO A 59 5.10 12.08 -8.87
CA PRO A 59 4.46 12.77 -9.98
C PRO A 59 3.74 11.84 -10.96
N ASN A 60 4.26 10.63 -11.15
CA ASN A 60 3.65 9.63 -12.02
C ASN A 60 2.37 9.06 -11.39
N PHE A 61 2.36 8.84 -10.06
CA PHE A 61 1.14 8.45 -9.35
C PHE A 61 0.08 9.55 -9.42
N TRP A 62 0.46 10.81 -9.25
CA TRP A 62 -0.46 11.93 -9.44
C TRP A 62 -1.03 11.98 -10.87
N LYS A 63 -0.19 11.79 -11.88
CA LYS A 63 -0.63 11.77 -13.28
C LYS A 63 -1.60 10.61 -13.56
N LEU A 64 -1.40 9.44 -12.91
CA LEU A 64 -2.23 8.26 -13.08
C LEU A 64 -3.57 8.35 -12.36
N LEU A 65 -3.56 8.82 -11.11
CA LEU A 65 -4.69 8.71 -10.17
C LEU A 65 -5.41 10.03 -9.93
N GLY A 66 -4.76 11.17 -10.22
CA GLY A 66 -5.32 12.50 -9.99
C GLY A 66 -5.66 12.76 -8.52
N ASP A 67 -6.75 13.47 -8.28
CA ASP A 67 -7.29 13.77 -6.96
C ASP A 67 -8.25 12.69 -6.44
N GLY A 68 -8.57 11.68 -7.25
CA GLY A 68 -9.45 10.57 -6.91
C GLY A 68 -10.95 10.82 -7.11
N THR A 69 -11.37 12.04 -7.44
CA THR A 69 -12.79 12.39 -7.55
C THR A 69 -13.52 11.60 -8.62
N GLN A 70 -12.84 11.24 -9.71
CA GLN A 70 -13.38 10.43 -10.82
C GLN A 70 -13.81 9.02 -10.39
N ILE A 71 -13.29 8.51 -9.26
CA ILE A 71 -13.66 7.20 -8.71
C ILE A 71 -14.28 7.29 -7.32
N GLY A 72 -14.68 8.49 -6.90
CA GLY A 72 -15.36 8.73 -5.63
C GLY A 72 -14.46 8.66 -4.40
N CYS A 73 -13.17 8.92 -4.56
CA CYS A 73 -12.16 9.00 -3.51
C CYS A 73 -11.57 10.41 -3.41
N ASN A 74 -10.81 10.65 -2.33
CA ASN A 74 -9.98 11.84 -2.12
C ASN A 74 -8.54 11.38 -1.91
N PHE A 75 -7.65 11.70 -2.83
CA PHE A 75 -6.26 11.32 -2.75
C PHE A 75 -5.39 12.48 -2.24
N SER A 76 -4.51 12.14 -1.31
CA SER A 76 -3.41 12.97 -0.86
C SER A 76 -2.09 12.31 -1.20
N TYR A 77 -1.01 13.08 -1.31
CA TYR A 77 0.28 12.59 -1.76
C TYR A 77 1.39 13.11 -0.86
N ILE A 78 2.29 12.23 -0.41
CA ILE A 78 3.45 12.60 0.40
C ILE A 78 4.70 11.89 -0.13
N GLU A 79 5.80 12.63 -0.18
CA GLU A 79 7.10 12.09 -0.56
C GLU A 79 7.76 11.34 0.60
N GLN A 80 8.23 10.12 0.31
CA GLN A 80 9.17 9.38 1.15
C GLN A 80 10.57 9.51 0.57
N LYS A 81 11.37 10.44 1.08
CA LYS A 81 12.72 10.71 0.57
C LYS A 81 13.69 9.56 0.82
N VAL A 82 13.54 8.89 1.95
CA VAL A 82 14.39 7.75 2.35
C VAL A 82 13.48 6.63 2.86
N PRO A 83 13.58 5.40 2.32
CA PRO A 83 12.76 4.28 2.75
C PRO A 83 13.26 3.71 4.09
N ASN A 84 12.69 4.18 5.19
CA ASN A 84 13.03 3.77 6.56
C ASN A 84 12.02 2.77 7.16
N GLY A 85 11.47 1.88 6.34
CA GLY A 85 10.54 0.85 6.78
C GLY A 85 9.08 1.29 6.81
N LEU A 86 8.20 0.34 7.15
CA LEU A 86 6.73 0.52 7.07
C LEU A 86 6.19 1.53 8.08
N ALA A 87 6.77 1.55 9.28
CA ALA A 87 6.33 2.45 10.36
C ALA A 87 6.48 3.93 9.99
N GLN A 88 7.41 4.26 9.09
CA GLN A 88 7.59 5.63 8.61
C GLN A 88 6.33 6.17 7.92
N ALA A 89 5.49 5.31 7.33
CA ALA A 89 4.25 5.72 6.70
C ALA A 89 3.30 6.43 7.67
N PHE A 90 3.24 5.99 8.93
CA PHE A 90 2.42 6.62 9.96
C PHE A 90 2.99 7.97 10.40
N VAL A 91 4.32 8.08 10.48
CA VAL A 91 5.00 9.34 10.83
C VAL A 91 4.80 10.38 9.73
N LEU A 92 4.99 10.00 8.46
CA LEU A 92 4.75 10.88 7.32
C LEU A 92 3.28 11.26 7.18
N GLY A 93 2.38 10.32 7.48
CA GLY A 93 0.94 10.50 7.40
C GLY A 93 0.29 11.12 8.63
N GLU A 94 1.02 11.52 9.67
CA GLU A 94 0.48 11.98 10.94
C GLU A 94 -0.59 13.07 10.79
N GLN A 95 -0.31 14.10 10.02
CA GLN A 95 -1.26 15.19 9.77
C GLN A 95 -2.49 14.72 8.97
N PHE A 96 -2.30 13.81 8.02
CA PHE A 96 -3.40 13.23 7.26
C PHE A 96 -4.26 12.33 8.14
N ILE A 97 -3.66 11.49 8.98
CA ILE A 97 -4.38 10.57 9.88
C ILE A 97 -5.19 11.36 10.90
N GLY A 98 -4.57 12.33 11.57
CA GLY A 98 -5.19 13.05 12.68
C GLY A 98 -5.61 12.10 13.81
N ASN A 99 -6.89 12.16 14.19
CA ASN A 99 -7.47 11.29 15.23
C ASN A 99 -8.27 10.11 14.67
N ASP A 100 -8.19 9.87 13.35
CA ASP A 100 -8.95 8.80 12.71
C ASP A 100 -8.22 7.46 12.81
N SER A 101 -9.00 6.37 12.77
CA SER A 101 -8.45 5.04 12.50
C SER A 101 -7.83 4.99 11.11
N VAL A 102 -6.76 4.21 10.95
CA VAL A 102 -6.02 4.14 9.68
C VAL A 102 -5.75 2.69 9.26
N ALA A 103 -5.91 2.43 7.98
CA ALA A 103 -5.48 1.19 7.33
C ALA A 103 -4.22 1.46 6.50
N LEU A 104 -3.19 0.63 6.67
CA LEU A 104 -1.98 0.65 5.85
C LEU A 104 -1.96 -0.56 4.93
N ILE A 105 -1.71 -0.31 3.65
CA ILE A 105 -1.51 -1.35 2.63
C ILE A 105 -0.26 -1.03 1.80
N LEU A 106 0.46 -2.07 1.39
CA LEU A 106 1.58 -1.87 0.47
C LEU A 106 1.07 -1.77 -0.97
N GLY A 107 1.71 -0.93 -1.76
CA GLY A 107 1.32 -0.65 -3.14
C GLY A 107 1.47 -1.83 -4.12
N ASP A 108 2.12 -2.90 -3.67
CA ASP A 108 2.31 -4.15 -4.42
C ASP A 108 1.53 -5.34 -3.85
N ASN A 109 0.68 -5.12 -2.86
CA ASN A 109 -0.17 -6.17 -2.32
C ASN A 109 -1.40 -6.39 -3.21
N ILE A 110 -1.63 -7.65 -3.57
CA ILE A 110 -2.80 -8.09 -4.32
C ILE A 110 -3.57 -9.08 -3.46
N PHE A 111 -4.72 -8.65 -2.96
CA PHE A 111 -5.62 -9.51 -2.20
C PHE A 111 -6.64 -10.14 -3.15
N TYR A 112 -6.79 -11.46 -3.03
CA TYR A 112 -7.73 -12.21 -3.83
C TYR A 112 -8.35 -13.34 -2.98
N GLY A 113 -9.67 -13.47 -3.04
CA GLY A 113 -10.38 -14.54 -2.32
C GLY A 113 -11.86 -14.23 -2.14
N ASN A 114 -12.64 -15.27 -1.92
CA ASN A 114 -14.05 -15.14 -1.59
C ASN A 114 -14.21 -14.52 -0.19
N GLY A 115 -15.18 -13.62 -0.02
CA GLY A 115 -15.46 -13.00 1.28
C GLY A 115 -14.44 -11.93 1.71
N MET A 116 -13.50 -11.52 0.82
CA MET A 116 -12.47 -10.54 1.16
C MET A 116 -13.07 -9.17 1.49
N SER A 117 -14.08 -8.73 0.73
CA SER A 117 -14.74 -7.45 0.96
C SER A 117 -15.43 -7.40 2.33
N GLU A 118 -16.11 -8.47 2.72
CA GLU A 118 -16.76 -8.61 4.02
C GLU A 118 -15.73 -8.60 5.15
N THR A 119 -14.63 -9.34 4.99
CA THR A 119 -13.54 -9.37 5.96
C THR A 119 -12.92 -7.99 6.14
N MET A 120 -12.69 -7.25 5.05
CA MET A 120 -12.16 -5.88 5.10
C MET A 120 -13.14 -4.92 5.78
N GLN A 121 -14.44 -5.00 5.46
CA GLN A 121 -15.46 -4.15 6.08
C GLN A 121 -15.60 -4.40 7.59
N GLN A 122 -15.51 -5.65 8.04
CA GLN A 122 -15.54 -6.01 9.47
C GLN A 122 -14.32 -5.48 10.23
N SER A 123 -13.23 -5.17 9.53
CA SER A 123 -11.98 -4.66 10.11
C SER A 123 -11.90 -3.13 10.17
N VAL A 124 -12.95 -2.43 9.75
CA VAL A 124 -12.94 -0.94 9.69
C VAL A 124 -13.02 -0.27 11.05
N ASP A 125 -13.58 -0.94 12.05
CA ASP A 125 -13.69 -0.40 13.42
C ASP A 125 -13.23 -1.43 14.47
N PRO A 126 -11.92 -1.76 14.49
CA PRO A 126 -11.39 -2.74 15.41
C PRO A 126 -11.13 -2.14 16.79
N GLU A 127 -11.41 -2.91 17.85
CA GLU A 127 -10.81 -2.65 19.16
C GLU A 127 -9.30 -2.98 19.09
N GLY A 128 -8.46 -1.97 18.91
CA GLY A 128 -7.01 -2.12 18.77
C GLY A 128 -6.54 -2.22 17.31
N GLY A 129 -5.66 -3.16 17.00
CA GLY A 129 -5.08 -3.33 15.67
C GLY A 129 -5.43 -4.67 15.04
N VAL A 130 -5.68 -4.69 13.73
CA VAL A 130 -5.89 -5.90 12.93
C VAL A 130 -4.76 -6.06 11.93
N VAL A 131 -4.21 -7.27 11.85
CA VAL A 131 -3.19 -7.64 10.86
C VAL A 131 -3.72 -8.81 10.05
N PHE A 132 -3.66 -8.71 8.73
CA PHE A 132 -4.04 -9.78 7.83
C PHE A 132 -2.84 -10.69 7.57
N ALA A 133 -3.03 -11.98 7.78
CA ALA A 133 -2.02 -13.00 7.52
C ALA A 133 -2.65 -14.20 6.83
N TYR A 134 -1.87 -14.92 6.04
CA TYR A 134 -2.28 -16.18 5.44
C TYR A 134 -1.15 -17.19 5.52
N GLN A 135 -1.49 -18.46 5.56
CA GLN A 135 -0.53 -19.54 5.60
C GLN A 135 0.04 -19.81 4.22
N VAL A 136 1.36 -19.84 4.11
CA VAL A 136 2.09 -20.15 2.87
C VAL A 136 2.78 -21.49 2.98
N ALA A 137 2.91 -22.19 1.84
CA ALA A 137 3.58 -23.50 1.80
C ALA A 137 5.10 -23.37 1.97
N ASP A 138 5.70 -22.31 1.41
CA ASP A 138 7.12 -22.02 1.52
C ASP A 138 7.35 -20.54 1.90
N PRO A 139 7.54 -20.24 3.19
CA PRO A 139 7.78 -18.88 3.65
C PRO A 139 9.13 -18.32 3.17
N CYS A 140 10.10 -19.17 2.79
CA CYS A 140 11.40 -18.71 2.33
C CYS A 140 11.34 -17.97 0.99
N LEU A 141 10.33 -18.22 0.17
CA LEU A 141 10.09 -17.48 -1.07
C LEU A 141 9.68 -16.02 -0.85
N LEU A 142 9.18 -15.70 0.34
CA LEU A 142 8.72 -14.34 0.71
C LEU A 142 9.79 -13.56 1.48
N TYR A 143 10.82 -14.24 1.99
CA TYR A 143 11.84 -13.66 2.87
C TYR A 143 13.22 -13.91 2.30
N THR A 144 13.81 -12.88 1.72
CA THR A 144 15.21 -12.91 1.24
C THR A 144 16.20 -12.32 2.24
N SER A 145 15.72 -11.77 3.37
CA SER A 145 16.56 -11.23 4.44
C SER A 145 16.13 -11.80 5.79
N PRO A 146 17.06 -12.29 6.60
CA PRO A 146 16.75 -12.71 7.97
C PRO A 146 16.28 -11.50 8.77
N SER A 147 15.15 -11.66 9.47
CA SER A 147 14.69 -10.67 10.43
C SER A 147 15.77 -10.45 11.50
N PRO A 148 15.95 -9.23 12.02
CA PRO A 148 16.83 -9.01 13.17
C PRO A 148 16.52 -9.90 14.39
N ARG A 149 15.29 -10.42 14.48
CA ARG A 149 14.86 -11.37 15.52
C ARG A 149 15.35 -12.79 15.30
N ASP A 150 15.71 -13.15 14.08
CA ASP A 150 16.17 -14.50 13.72
C ASP A 150 17.70 -14.66 13.85
N ARG A 151 18.36 -13.63 14.37
CA ARG A 151 19.80 -13.61 14.68
C ARG A 151 20.08 -13.87 16.15
N GLY A 152 19.22 -14.64 16.80
CA GLY A 152 19.44 -15.11 18.17
C GLY A 152 20.45 -16.24 18.28
#